data_ca5010ca4fd02deb74b51820b7e67b08
#
_entry.id   ca5010ca4fd02deb74b51820b7e67b08
#
_cell.length_a   1.000
_cell.length_b   1.000
_cell.length_c   1.000
_cell.angle_alpha   90.00
_cell.angle_beta   90.00
_cell.angle_gamma   90.00
#
_symmetry.space_group_name_H-M   'P 1'
#
loop_
_entity.id
_entity.type
_entity.pdbx_description
1 polymer ?
#
loop_
_entity_poly.entity_id
_entity_poly.type
_entity_poly.pdbx_seq_one_letter_code
_entity_poly.pdbx_strand_id
1 'polypeptide(L)'
;RCPRGSPSSRVRLQPPQRRPESQTGRELKRFVEVKERAVQIVTSLDKHKAEDIRVIEVGDLTSLADYFIIASATSSTHVRSLSDYVEEELGRQGIRPLRVEGYSTSNWVLMDYGSVVVHLFQREARAFYDLERLWKDGKQLETADFIEVRGND
;
A
#
# COMPACT_ATOMS: atom_id res chain seq x y z
N ARG A 1 -0.15 12.40 -48.16
CA ARG A 1 -0.18 12.07 -47.66
C ARG A 1 -0.51 11.94 -46.76
N CYS A 2 -0.67 12.00 -46.59
CA CYS A 2 -0.99 11.93 -45.91
C CYS A 2 -1.22 11.58 -44.93
N PRO A 3 -1.47 11.57 -44.57
CA PRO A 3 -1.89 11.66 -43.30
C PRO A 3 -1.34 10.80 -42.43
N ARG A 4 -0.32 10.74 -42.45
CA ARG A 4 0.16 9.99 -41.77
C ARG A 4 0.14 10.15 -40.37
N GLY A 5 0.28 11.12 -39.56
CA GLY A 5 0.17 11.25 -38.14
C GLY A 5 -1.23 11.08 -37.62
N SER A 6 -2.15 11.19 -38.50
CA SER A 6 -3.53 11.15 -38.11
C SER A 6 -3.99 9.87 -37.45
N PRO A 7 -3.49 8.71 -37.85
CA PRO A 7 -3.99 7.49 -37.18
C PRO A 7 -3.77 7.48 -35.69
N SER A 8 -2.63 7.96 -35.23
CA SER A 8 -2.44 7.93 -33.78
C SER A 8 -3.36 8.92 -33.08
N SER A 9 -3.66 10.03 -33.73
CA SER A 9 -4.61 10.96 -33.14
C SER A 9 -5.98 10.32 -32.95
N ARG A 10 -6.37 9.54 -33.94
CA ARG A 10 -7.69 8.91 -33.82
C ARG A 10 -7.77 7.93 -32.69
N VAL A 11 -6.69 7.23 -32.43
CA VAL A 11 -6.70 6.27 -31.31
C VAL A 11 -6.98 7.00 -30.01
N ARG A 12 -6.36 8.14 -29.83
CA ARG A 12 -6.53 8.86 -28.58
C ARG A 12 -7.92 9.45 -28.43
N LEU A 13 -8.61 9.64 -29.51
CA LEU A 13 -9.91 10.28 -29.45
C LEU A 13 -11.05 9.30 -29.24
N GLN A 14 -10.74 8.04 -29.10
CA GLN A 14 -11.81 7.07 -28.86
C GLN A 14 -12.44 7.30 -27.50
N PRO A 15 -13.73 7.18 -27.42
CA PRO A 15 -14.39 7.33 -26.13
C PRO A 15 -14.03 6.16 -25.22
N PRO A 16 -14.19 6.34 -23.91
CA PRO A 16 -13.96 5.25 -23.00
C PRO A 16 -14.82 4.05 -23.36
N GLN A 17 -14.20 2.90 -23.37
CA GLN A 17 -14.92 1.69 -23.71
C GLN A 17 -15.51 1.06 -22.47
N ARG A 18 -16.70 0.52 -22.61
CA ARG A 18 -17.24 -0.29 -21.56
C ARG A 18 -16.40 -1.55 -21.45
N ARG A 19 -16.06 -1.89 -20.25
CA ARG A 19 -15.29 -3.10 -20.04
C ARG A 19 -16.17 -4.32 -20.12
N PRO A 20 -15.68 -5.39 -20.73
CA PRO A 20 -16.43 -6.63 -20.70
C PRO A 20 -16.65 -7.08 -19.26
N GLU A 21 -17.70 -7.80 -19.05
CA GLU A 21 -18.02 -8.27 -17.70
C GLU A 21 -16.92 -9.13 -17.12
N SER A 22 -16.25 -9.93 -17.95
CA SER A 22 -15.15 -10.75 -17.49
C SER A 22 -13.99 -9.89 -16.95
N GLN A 23 -13.71 -8.76 -17.60
CA GLN A 23 -12.67 -7.86 -17.09
C GLN A 23 -13.10 -7.17 -15.82
N THR A 24 -14.36 -6.81 -15.71
CA THR A 24 -14.89 -6.23 -14.50
C THR A 24 -14.76 -7.21 -13.33
N GLY A 25 -15.05 -8.47 -13.57
CA GLY A 25 -14.92 -9.49 -12.56
C GLY A 25 -13.48 -9.68 -12.12
N ARG A 26 -12.54 -9.65 -13.06
CA ARG A 26 -11.13 -9.77 -12.74
C ARG A 26 -10.63 -8.56 -11.97
N GLU A 27 -11.09 -7.39 -12.32
CA GLU A 27 -10.72 -6.18 -11.61
C GLU A 27 -11.24 -6.18 -10.19
N LEU A 28 -12.47 -6.63 -10.02
CA LEU A 28 -13.06 -6.72 -8.69
C LEU A 28 -12.30 -7.72 -7.84
N LYS A 29 -11.92 -8.85 -8.42
CA LYS A 29 -11.14 -9.85 -7.70
C LYS A 29 -9.79 -9.28 -7.29
N ARG A 30 -9.13 -8.56 -8.18
CA ARG A 30 -7.85 -7.94 -7.87
C ARG A 30 -8.01 -6.91 -6.75
N PHE A 31 -9.06 -6.12 -6.81
CA PHE A 31 -9.33 -5.13 -5.77
C PHE A 31 -9.48 -5.81 -4.40
N VAL A 32 -10.22 -6.91 -4.35
CA VAL A 32 -10.42 -7.64 -3.11
C VAL A 32 -9.09 -8.20 -2.60
N GLU A 33 -8.28 -8.76 -3.49
CA GLU A 33 -6.99 -9.33 -3.10
C GLU A 33 -6.05 -8.27 -2.55
N VAL A 34 -6.02 -7.11 -3.18
CA VAL A 34 -5.17 -6.01 -2.75
C VAL A 34 -5.63 -5.52 -1.38
N LYS A 35 -6.94 -5.36 -1.21
CA LYS A 35 -7.45 -4.92 0.08
C LYS A 35 -7.18 -5.94 1.17
N GLU A 36 -7.31 -7.22 0.87
CA GLU A 36 -6.98 -8.25 1.84
C GLU A 36 -5.53 -8.19 2.28
N ARG A 37 -4.63 -7.93 1.33
CA ARG A 37 -3.23 -7.79 1.68
C ARG A 37 -3.01 -6.60 2.61
N ALA A 38 -3.66 -5.48 2.30
CA ALA A 38 -3.56 -4.31 3.17
C ALA A 38 -4.11 -4.62 4.56
N VAL A 39 -5.23 -5.36 4.64
CA VAL A 39 -5.80 -5.74 5.92
C VAL A 39 -4.83 -6.61 6.72
N GLN A 40 -4.19 -7.56 6.06
CA GLN A 40 -3.23 -8.42 6.74
C GLN A 40 -2.06 -7.62 7.31
N ILE A 41 -1.57 -6.66 6.54
CA ILE A 41 -0.45 -5.84 6.98
C ILE A 41 -0.87 -4.96 8.17
N VAL A 42 -2.00 -4.28 8.05
CA VAL A 42 -2.46 -3.40 9.13
C VAL A 42 -2.74 -4.20 10.38
N THR A 43 -3.35 -5.37 10.24
CA THR A 43 -3.63 -6.22 11.39
C THR A 43 -2.35 -6.66 12.10
N SER A 44 -1.33 -7.00 11.32
CA SER A 44 -0.04 -7.36 11.88
C SER A 44 0.58 -6.19 12.64
N LEU A 45 0.53 -5.01 12.03
CA LEU A 45 1.10 -3.81 12.67
C LEU A 45 0.37 -3.48 13.96
N ASP A 46 -0.95 -3.54 13.94
CA ASP A 46 -1.74 -3.26 15.14
C ASP A 46 -1.47 -4.26 16.24
N LYS A 47 -1.38 -5.51 15.88
CA LYS A 47 -1.11 -6.59 16.83
C LYS A 47 0.23 -6.40 17.53
N HIS A 48 1.20 -5.86 16.83
CA HIS A 48 2.55 -5.67 17.38
C HIS A 48 2.81 -4.23 17.81
N LYS A 49 1.75 -3.50 18.07
CA LYS A 49 1.78 -2.20 18.76
C LYS A 49 2.38 -1.06 17.94
N ALA A 50 2.24 -1.11 16.64
CA ALA A 50 2.57 0.03 15.81
C ALA A 50 1.63 1.19 16.18
N GLU A 51 2.13 2.40 16.05
CA GLU A 51 1.40 3.59 16.46
C GLU A 51 0.94 4.38 15.26
N ASP A 52 -0.21 5.04 15.42
CA ASP A 52 -0.73 5.99 14.44
C ASP A 52 -0.71 5.42 13.03
N ILE A 53 -1.33 4.26 12.87
CA ILE A 53 -1.39 3.58 11.58
C ILE A 53 -2.34 4.33 10.67
N ARG A 54 -1.86 4.68 9.47
CA ARG A 54 -2.67 5.37 8.47
C ARG A 54 -2.67 4.56 7.20
N VAL A 55 -3.82 4.53 6.54
CA VAL A 55 -3.99 3.87 5.25
C VAL A 55 -4.41 4.93 4.26
N ILE A 56 -3.66 5.10 3.18
CA ILE A 56 -3.96 6.09 2.15
C ILE A 56 -4.13 5.37 0.84
N GLU A 57 -5.26 5.58 0.19
CA GLU A 57 -5.49 5.05 -1.13
C GLU A 57 -4.86 6.00 -2.15
N VAL A 58 -3.84 5.54 -2.86
CA VAL A 58 -3.06 6.37 -3.75
C VAL A 58 -3.15 5.93 -5.21
N GLY A 59 -3.98 4.94 -5.48
CA GLY A 59 -4.06 4.37 -6.83
C GLY A 59 -4.42 5.37 -7.92
N ASP A 60 -5.16 6.43 -7.55
CA ASP A 60 -5.52 7.46 -8.51
C ASP A 60 -4.42 8.48 -8.72
N LEU A 61 -3.42 8.51 -7.85
CA LEU A 61 -2.34 9.49 -7.92
C LEU A 61 -1.06 8.91 -8.49
N THR A 62 -0.89 7.60 -8.42
CA THR A 62 0.33 6.97 -8.88
C THR A 62 0.02 5.56 -9.36
N SER A 63 0.80 5.11 -10.34
CA SER A 63 0.72 3.73 -10.80
C SER A 63 1.62 2.80 -9.99
N LEU A 64 2.37 3.36 -9.02
CA LEU A 64 3.34 2.57 -8.26
C LEU A 64 2.71 1.71 -7.18
N ALA A 65 1.56 2.11 -6.67
CA ALA A 65 0.89 1.36 -5.62
C ALA A 65 -0.57 1.76 -5.55
N ASP A 66 -1.37 0.91 -4.94
CA ASP A 66 -2.78 1.22 -4.69
C ASP A 66 -2.96 1.80 -3.30
N TYR A 67 -2.19 1.31 -2.32
CA TYR A 67 -2.28 1.78 -0.93
C TYR A 67 -0.91 2.05 -0.37
N PHE A 68 -0.81 3.10 0.43
CA PHE A 68 0.31 3.31 1.33
C PHE A 68 -0.18 3.05 2.74
N ILE A 69 0.62 2.31 3.49
CA ILE A 69 0.35 2.10 4.92
C ILE A 69 1.51 2.72 5.67
N ILE A 70 1.21 3.67 6.55
CA ILE A 70 2.22 4.41 7.29
C ILE A 70 1.99 4.17 8.77
N ALA A 71 3.03 3.83 9.49
CA ALA A 71 2.93 3.58 10.92
C ALA A 71 4.21 4.04 11.61
N SER A 72 4.10 4.31 12.90
CA SER A 72 5.20 4.72 13.73
C SER A 72 5.58 3.65 14.72
N ALA A 73 6.82 3.65 15.12
CA ALA A 73 7.34 2.76 16.15
C ALA A 73 8.07 3.58 17.20
N THR A 74 8.25 2.98 18.38
CA THR A 74 8.82 3.68 19.53
C THR A 74 10.33 3.72 19.51
N SER A 75 10.99 2.84 18.73
CA SER A 75 12.44 2.75 18.70
C SER A 75 12.87 2.09 17.41
N SER A 76 14.18 2.13 17.14
CA SER A 76 14.72 1.45 15.98
C SER A 76 14.50 -0.06 16.06
N THR A 77 14.64 -0.63 17.26
CA THR A 77 14.35 -2.05 17.45
C THR A 77 12.91 -2.38 17.14
N HIS A 78 12.00 -1.50 17.56
CA HIS A 78 10.57 -1.70 17.28
C HIS A 78 10.27 -1.61 15.78
N VAL A 79 10.91 -0.67 15.09
CA VAL A 79 10.75 -0.57 13.64
C VAL A 79 11.13 -1.88 12.96
N ARG A 80 12.31 -2.41 13.32
CA ARG A 80 12.78 -3.67 12.76
C ARG A 80 11.86 -4.82 13.10
N SER A 81 11.39 -4.85 14.35
CA SER A 81 10.46 -5.92 14.77
C SER A 81 9.17 -5.89 13.95
N LEU A 82 8.63 -4.69 13.73
CA LEU A 82 7.42 -4.56 12.93
C LEU A 82 7.64 -5.08 11.51
N SER A 83 8.77 -4.71 10.92
CA SER A 83 9.11 -5.19 9.59
C SER A 83 9.22 -6.72 9.58
N ASP A 84 9.89 -7.28 10.57
CA ASP A 84 10.08 -8.73 10.66
C ASP A 84 8.75 -9.45 10.82
N TYR A 85 7.87 -8.93 11.66
CA TYR A 85 6.57 -9.59 11.88
C TYR A 85 5.70 -9.54 10.62
N VAL A 86 5.68 -8.41 9.94
CA VAL A 86 4.91 -8.32 8.69
C VAL A 86 5.46 -9.33 7.69
N GLU A 87 6.77 -9.36 7.53
CA GLU A 87 7.39 -10.26 6.57
C GLU A 87 7.12 -11.72 6.92
N GLU A 88 7.21 -12.06 8.19
CA GLU A 88 6.99 -13.42 8.64
C GLU A 88 5.54 -13.85 8.45
N GLU A 89 4.61 -12.99 8.87
CA GLU A 89 3.21 -13.36 8.83
C GLU A 89 2.67 -13.46 7.40
N LEU A 90 3.09 -12.54 6.53
CA LEU A 90 2.70 -12.67 5.14
C LEU A 90 3.47 -13.81 4.45
N GLY A 91 4.68 -14.07 4.90
CA GLY A 91 5.48 -15.15 4.36
C GLY A 91 4.86 -16.52 4.58
N ARG A 92 4.11 -16.69 5.65
CA ARG A 92 3.41 -17.96 5.89
C ARG A 92 2.38 -18.25 4.81
N GLN A 93 1.93 -17.23 4.11
CA GLN A 93 0.98 -17.38 3.02
C GLN A 93 1.66 -17.31 1.66
N GLY A 94 2.99 -17.32 1.65
CA GLY A 94 3.73 -17.25 0.40
C GLY A 94 3.87 -15.85 -0.17
N ILE A 95 3.53 -14.83 0.60
CA ILE A 95 3.60 -13.44 0.16
C ILE A 95 4.89 -12.84 0.65
N ARG A 96 5.72 -12.39 -0.29
CA ARG A 96 7.02 -11.81 0.07
C ARG A 96 7.14 -10.42 -0.50
N PRO A 97 7.87 -9.52 0.19
CA PRO A 97 8.05 -8.18 -0.36
C PRO A 97 8.95 -8.24 -1.59
N LEU A 98 8.69 -7.34 -2.53
CA LEU A 98 9.57 -7.18 -3.67
C LEU A 98 10.91 -6.62 -3.24
N ARG A 99 10.90 -5.77 -2.22
CA ARG A 99 12.12 -5.23 -1.63
C ARG A 99 11.81 -4.65 -0.26
N VAL A 100 12.85 -4.57 0.55
CA VAL A 100 12.79 -3.92 1.85
C VAL A 100 13.98 -2.98 1.90
N GLU A 101 13.75 -1.71 2.17
CA GLU A 101 14.81 -0.71 2.21
C GLU A 101 14.84 -0.03 3.57
N GLY A 102 16.04 0.38 3.98
CA GLY A 102 16.21 1.15 5.20
C GLY A 102 16.27 0.33 6.46
N TYR A 103 16.29 -0.99 6.34
CA TYR A 103 16.25 -1.86 7.52
C TYR A 103 17.43 -1.62 8.46
N SER A 104 18.61 -1.40 7.92
CA SER A 104 19.80 -1.28 8.76
C SER A 104 19.81 0.01 9.57
N THR A 105 19.32 1.12 9.00
CA THR A 105 19.27 2.38 9.75
C THR A 105 18.03 2.47 10.61
N SER A 106 16.94 1.85 10.19
CA SER A 106 15.70 1.74 10.95
C SER A 106 15.03 3.05 11.32
N ASN A 107 15.37 4.13 10.63
CA ASN A 107 14.61 5.38 10.80
C ASN A 107 13.36 5.34 9.96
N TRP A 108 13.47 4.75 8.78
CA TRP A 108 12.37 4.65 7.83
C TRP A 108 12.59 3.35 7.06
N VAL A 109 11.77 2.36 7.35
CA VAL A 109 11.80 1.10 6.61
C VAL A 109 10.67 1.08 5.62
N LEU A 110 10.99 0.82 4.37
CA LEU A 110 10.01 0.71 3.30
C LEU A 110 9.92 -0.75 2.91
N MET A 111 8.69 -1.29 2.91
CA MET A 111 8.44 -2.65 2.46
C MET A 111 7.52 -2.58 1.25
N ASP A 112 8.02 -2.99 0.11
CA ASP A 112 7.30 -2.88 -1.14
C ASP A 112 6.67 -4.24 -1.47
N TYR A 113 5.35 -4.30 -1.37
CA TYR A 113 4.60 -5.50 -1.73
C TYR A 113 3.91 -5.35 -3.08
N GLY A 114 4.32 -4.36 -3.87
CA GLY A 114 3.74 -4.12 -5.18
C GLY A 114 2.54 -3.21 -5.09
N SER A 115 1.38 -3.78 -4.89
CA SER A 115 0.16 -2.98 -4.79
C SER A 115 0.05 -2.23 -3.46
N VAL A 116 0.75 -2.69 -2.43
CA VAL A 116 0.74 -2.04 -1.12
C VAL A 116 2.18 -1.77 -0.71
N VAL A 117 2.45 -0.54 -0.33
CA VAL A 117 3.78 -0.15 0.16
C VAL A 117 3.63 0.26 1.61
N VAL A 118 4.45 -0.33 2.47
CA VAL A 118 4.41 -0.09 3.91
C VAL A 118 5.57 0.81 4.28
N HIS A 119 5.28 1.86 5.05
CA HIS A 119 6.29 2.80 5.53
C HIS A 119 6.28 2.77 7.05
N LEU A 120 7.38 2.31 7.62
CA LEU A 120 7.53 2.21 9.07
C LEU A 120 8.57 3.21 9.51
N PHE A 121 8.19 4.10 10.41
CA PHE A 121 9.04 5.20 10.86
C PHE A 121 9.25 5.16 12.36
N GLN A 122 10.40 5.63 12.80
CA GLN A 122 10.48 6.13 14.16
C GLN A 122 9.71 7.45 14.20
N ARG A 123 9.17 7.79 15.37
CA ARG A 123 8.28 8.96 15.49
C ARG A 123 8.89 10.23 14.92
N GLU A 124 10.14 10.50 15.28
CA GLU A 124 10.80 11.73 14.85
C GLU A 124 11.01 11.75 13.33
N ALA A 125 11.38 10.59 12.78
CA ALA A 125 11.59 10.50 11.34
C ALA A 125 10.29 10.70 10.58
N ARG A 126 9.19 10.18 11.12
CA ARG A 126 7.88 10.37 10.48
C ARG A 126 7.52 11.85 10.38
N ALA A 127 7.71 12.57 11.48
CA ALA A 127 7.44 13.99 11.49
C ALA A 127 8.37 14.75 10.54
N PHE A 128 9.64 14.35 10.50
CA PHE A 128 10.59 15.02 9.65
C PHE A 128 10.32 14.84 8.17
N TYR A 129 10.07 13.60 7.75
CA TYR A 129 9.83 13.32 6.32
C TYR A 129 8.43 13.70 5.88
N ASP A 130 7.46 13.64 6.80
CA ASP A 130 6.09 14.09 6.57
C ASP A 130 5.52 13.55 5.26
N LEU A 131 5.60 12.23 5.11
CA LEU A 131 5.16 11.56 3.89
C LEU A 131 3.68 11.79 3.62
N GLU A 132 2.89 11.88 4.67
CA GLU A 132 1.45 12.09 4.56
C GLU A 132 1.14 13.40 3.85
N ARG A 133 1.99 14.39 4.03
CA ARG A 133 1.78 15.68 3.36
C ARG A 133 2.00 15.56 1.86
N LEU A 134 3.00 14.76 1.46
CA LEU A 134 3.24 14.54 0.03
C LEU A 134 2.06 13.85 -0.63
N TRP A 135 1.37 12.99 0.10
CA TRP A 135 0.27 12.21 -0.44
C TRP A 135 -1.08 12.67 0.11
N LYS A 136 -1.17 13.94 0.47
CA LYS A 136 -2.39 14.47 1.09
C LYS A 136 -3.61 14.40 0.17
N ASP A 137 -3.37 14.34 -1.13
CA ASP A 137 -4.47 14.22 -2.08
C ASP A 137 -5.00 12.80 -2.22
N GLY A 138 -4.32 11.85 -1.61
CA GLY A 138 -4.82 10.50 -1.55
C GLY A 138 -5.99 10.40 -0.59
N LYS A 139 -6.78 9.35 -0.78
CA LYS A 139 -7.94 9.15 0.07
C LYS A 139 -7.51 8.52 1.37
N GLN A 140 -7.78 9.21 2.48
CA GLN A 140 -7.52 8.67 3.81
C GLN A 140 -8.61 7.70 4.15
N LEU A 141 -8.23 6.45 4.46
CA LEU A 141 -9.19 5.41 4.78
C LEU A 141 -9.18 5.19 6.28
N GLU A 142 -10.30 4.66 6.78
CA GLU A 142 -10.40 4.37 8.21
C GLU A 142 -9.57 3.14 8.53
N THR A 143 -8.58 3.33 9.39
CA THR A 143 -7.70 2.24 9.76
C THR A 143 -8.48 1.07 10.36
N ALA A 144 -9.54 1.38 11.10
CA ALA A 144 -10.34 0.33 11.72
C ALA A 144 -10.94 -0.65 10.70
N ASP A 145 -11.18 -0.18 9.48
CA ASP A 145 -11.72 -1.05 8.44
C ASP A 145 -10.68 -2.04 7.92
N PHE A 146 -9.43 -1.87 8.30
CA PHE A 146 -8.34 -2.71 7.86
C PHE A 146 -7.81 -3.61 8.97
N ILE A 147 -8.46 -3.64 10.11
CA ILE A 147 -8.06 -4.50 11.21
C ILE A 147 -9.01 -5.67 11.25
N GLU A 148 -8.45 -6.87 11.16
CA GLU A 148 -9.23 -8.08 11.17
C GLU A 148 -9.71 -8.36 12.58
N VAL A 149 -11.03 -8.46 12.76
CA VAL A 149 -11.61 -8.73 14.06
C VAL A 149 -11.86 -10.22 14.18
N ARG A 150 -11.31 -10.82 15.21
CA ARG A 150 -11.57 -12.22 15.49
C ARG A 150 -12.55 -12.28 16.64
N GLY A 151 -13.64 -13.00 16.39
CA GLY A 151 -14.76 -12.96 17.29
C GLY A 151 -14.45 -13.38 18.71
N ASN A 152 -13.48 -14.23 18.90
CA ASN A 152 -13.19 -14.75 20.23
C ASN A 152 -11.88 -14.32 20.80
N ASP A 153 -11.29 -13.32 20.25
CA ASP A 153 -9.98 -12.87 20.70
C ASP A 153 -10.03 -11.88 21.84
#